data_80a1255adf5148476e25c7736f8abde8
#
_entry.id   80a1255adf5148476e25c7736f8abde8
#
_cell.length_a   1.000
_cell.length_b   1.000
_cell.length_c   1.000
_cell.angle_alpha   90.00
_cell.angle_beta   90.00
_cell.angle_gamma   90.00
#
_symmetry.space_group_name_H-M   'P 1'
#
loop_
_entity.id
_entity.type
_entity.pdbx_description
1 polymer ?
#
loop_
_entity_poly.entity_id
_entity_poly.type
_entity_poly.pdbx_seq_one_letter_code
_entity_poly.pdbx_strand_id
1 'polypeptide(L)'
;MSTADSPLAALWERDAVKIGVLLAGIYLAYVLVGVVLDYGVRGQLNSIATLTFYVALFALLSLALNLHWGYTGMFNIGVVGFMAVGIYVMAVVSKAPATEAAAGSVGGLGLPLWVGVLAGTVAAGLLGLLVALPALRLRADYLAIVTVAMSEMVRFTFLSGTFQRFEVGGLVIGFGGGSGLLLDFGSPVEQLFDALFLGGVYDGLVGLTGTVIENNPQPVTNGLLYGALLLGAVGLYYVVLGRLGNSPFGRVLKAIREDEDAANALGKDTKAFKTKAFVLGCALMGLGGILWYMTSGAITPNTYRPRLTFFIWIALIIGGAGSNTGSVMGGALFAALLFQGPRFLQSVVNNLVDVEAPSTFGQALAPIAGAGDLAPLGFYVIDSVRQLQLIVMGLVLIFLMHRRPEGLLGHRKEPAASVELERRPDRETPYADGGETDE
;
A
#
# COMPACT_ATOMS: atom_id res chain seq x y z
N MET A 1 14.76 38.00 15.48
CA MET A 1 15.37 36.65 15.62
C MET A 1 14.40 35.68 15.01
N SER A 2 14.70 35.21 13.80
CA SER A 2 13.86 34.27 13.05
C SER A 2 13.95 32.88 13.73
N THR A 3 12.80 32.26 13.98
CA THR A 3 12.66 30.91 14.56
C THR A 3 13.18 29.78 13.62
N ALA A 4 13.80 30.15 12.49
CA ALA A 4 14.28 29.22 11.46
C ALA A 4 15.67 28.60 11.71
N ASP A 5 16.45 29.10 12.67
CA ASP A 5 17.85 28.67 12.87
C ASP A 5 18.06 27.65 14.01
N SER A 6 17.02 26.98 14.47
CA SER A 6 17.21 25.92 15.48
C SER A 6 17.62 24.59 14.79
N PRO A 7 18.63 23.85 15.37
CA PRO A 7 19.02 22.55 14.82
C PRO A 7 17.86 21.54 14.77
N LEU A 8 16.82 21.74 15.59
CA LEU A 8 15.58 20.97 15.57
C LEU A 8 14.74 21.26 14.33
N ALA A 9 14.69 22.51 13.84
CA ALA A 9 13.98 22.86 12.61
C ALA A 9 14.64 22.21 11.38
N ALA A 10 15.97 22.23 11.31
CA ALA A 10 16.73 21.59 10.23
C ALA A 10 16.59 20.05 10.24
N LEU A 11 16.46 19.42 11.42
CA LEU A 11 16.17 17.98 11.55
C LEU A 11 14.75 17.67 11.08
N TRP A 12 13.78 18.54 11.39
CA TRP A 12 12.37 18.34 11.00
C TRP A 12 12.13 18.49 9.48
N GLU A 13 13.02 19.16 8.77
CA GLU A 13 12.97 19.23 7.31
C GLU A 13 13.29 17.89 6.61
N ARG A 14 14.01 17.00 7.31
CA ARG A 14 14.37 15.69 6.75
C ARG A 14 13.15 14.75 6.71
N ASP A 15 12.84 14.22 5.53
CA ASP A 15 11.72 13.30 5.33
C ASP A 15 11.77 12.05 6.19
N ALA A 16 12.97 11.51 6.39
CA ALA A 16 13.19 10.35 7.25
C ALA A 16 12.78 10.62 8.72
N VAL A 17 12.98 11.85 9.21
CA VAL A 17 12.58 12.23 10.57
C VAL A 17 11.05 12.30 10.67
N LYS A 18 10.37 12.88 9.67
CA LYS A 18 8.90 12.94 9.65
C LYS A 18 8.27 11.55 9.65
N ILE A 19 8.78 10.66 8.78
CA ILE A 19 8.32 9.26 8.73
C ILE A 19 8.61 8.58 10.07
N GLY A 20 9.83 8.73 10.60
CA GLY A 20 10.26 8.10 11.86
C GLY A 20 9.40 8.53 13.05
N VAL A 21 9.14 9.83 13.21
CA VAL A 21 8.28 10.36 14.30
C VAL A 21 6.85 9.86 14.17
N LEU A 22 6.29 9.87 12.94
CA LEU A 22 4.95 9.35 12.71
C LEU A 22 4.85 7.86 13.08
N LEU A 23 5.78 7.05 12.58
CA LEU A 23 5.80 5.62 12.89
C LEU A 23 5.99 5.37 14.38
N ALA A 24 6.95 6.06 15.03
CA ALA A 24 7.15 5.94 16.47
C ALA A 24 5.87 6.28 17.26
N GLY A 25 5.15 7.33 16.89
CA GLY A 25 3.87 7.68 17.50
C GLY A 25 2.79 6.59 17.31
N ILE A 26 2.69 6.05 16.10
CA ILE A 26 1.75 4.96 15.78
C ILE A 26 2.08 3.71 16.61
N TYR A 27 3.36 3.27 16.59
CA TYR A 27 3.78 2.07 17.34
C TYR A 27 3.61 2.23 18.85
N LEU A 28 3.96 3.41 19.38
CA LEU A 28 3.75 3.72 20.79
C LEU A 28 2.26 3.63 21.17
N ALA A 29 1.38 4.19 20.37
CA ALA A 29 -0.07 4.13 20.59
C ALA A 29 -0.56 2.66 20.63
N TYR A 30 -0.09 1.82 19.70
CA TYR A 30 -0.47 0.40 19.67
C TYR A 30 0.08 -0.39 20.85
N VAL A 31 1.30 -0.11 21.29
CA VAL A 31 1.87 -0.72 22.50
C VAL A 31 1.08 -0.32 23.74
N LEU A 32 0.72 0.97 23.88
CA LEU A 32 -0.09 1.46 25.00
C LEU A 32 -1.47 0.81 25.01
N VAL A 33 -2.14 0.69 23.86
CA VAL A 33 -3.43 -0.01 23.75
C VAL A 33 -3.27 -1.50 24.12
N GLY A 34 -2.19 -2.15 23.68
CA GLY A 34 -1.93 -3.53 24.06
C GLY A 34 -1.67 -3.72 25.57
N VAL A 35 -1.08 -2.73 26.24
CA VAL A 35 -0.96 -2.72 27.72
C VAL A 35 -2.34 -2.59 28.37
N VAL A 36 -3.20 -1.70 27.86
CA VAL A 36 -4.59 -1.54 28.37
C VAL A 36 -5.40 -2.82 28.18
N LEU A 37 -5.13 -3.57 27.10
CA LEU A 37 -5.79 -4.86 26.80
C LEU A 37 -5.15 -6.06 27.53
N ASP A 38 -4.20 -5.81 28.41
CA ASP A 38 -3.42 -6.85 29.14
C ASP A 38 -2.78 -7.90 28.21
N TYR A 39 -2.27 -7.44 27.05
CA TYR A 39 -1.57 -8.32 26.15
C TYR A 39 -0.23 -8.74 26.75
N GLY A 40 -0.03 -10.03 26.96
CA GLY A 40 1.30 -10.58 27.26
C GLY A 40 2.29 -10.28 26.12
N VAL A 41 3.58 -10.54 26.35
CA VAL A 41 4.67 -10.24 25.40
C VAL A 41 4.38 -10.79 24.00
N ARG A 42 3.89 -12.03 23.90
CA ARG A 42 3.49 -12.65 22.63
C ARG A 42 2.40 -11.86 21.91
N GLY A 43 1.38 -11.40 22.64
CA GLY A 43 0.28 -10.60 22.08
C GLY A 43 0.77 -9.25 21.56
N GLN A 44 1.65 -8.58 22.31
CA GLN A 44 2.27 -7.32 21.90
C GLN A 44 3.11 -7.48 20.63
N LEU A 45 3.97 -8.50 20.54
CA LEU A 45 4.79 -8.74 19.37
C LEU A 45 3.96 -9.10 18.14
N ASN A 46 2.91 -9.90 18.29
CA ASN A 46 1.97 -10.20 17.20
C ASN A 46 1.22 -8.96 16.73
N SER A 47 0.81 -8.09 17.65
CA SER A 47 0.16 -6.80 17.34
C SER A 47 1.09 -5.89 16.53
N ILE A 48 2.35 -5.77 16.95
CA ILE A 48 3.39 -5.01 16.24
C ILE A 48 3.65 -5.61 14.86
N ALA A 49 3.82 -6.93 14.75
CA ALA A 49 4.05 -7.61 13.47
C ALA A 49 2.87 -7.38 12.50
N THR A 50 1.63 -7.50 12.98
CA THR A 50 0.43 -7.27 12.18
C THR A 50 0.31 -5.81 11.75
N LEU A 51 0.57 -4.85 12.65
CA LEU A 51 0.59 -3.43 12.33
C LEU A 51 1.63 -3.13 11.25
N THR A 52 2.87 -3.62 11.43
CA THR A 52 3.97 -3.43 10.49
C THR A 52 3.63 -3.97 9.12
N PHE A 53 3.00 -5.16 9.07
CA PHE A 53 2.53 -5.77 7.84
C PHE A 53 1.60 -4.83 7.05
N TYR A 54 0.54 -4.32 7.67
CA TYR A 54 -0.41 -3.45 6.96
C TYR A 54 0.17 -2.06 6.65
N VAL A 55 0.92 -1.47 7.58
CA VAL A 55 1.61 -0.19 7.37
C VAL A 55 2.53 -0.27 6.15
N ALA A 56 3.37 -1.29 6.08
CA ALA A 56 4.31 -1.46 4.97
C ALA A 56 3.58 -1.71 3.64
N LEU A 57 2.56 -2.56 3.63
CA LEU A 57 1.83 -2.89 2.40
C LEU A 57 1.04 -1.72 1.83
N PHE A 58 0.32 -0.95 2.68
CA PHE A 58 -0.35 0.25 2.20
C PHE A 58 0.65 1.32 1.76
N ALA A 59 1.81 1.44 2.42
CA ALA A 59 2.88 2.32 1.98
C ALA A 59 3.45 1.92 0.61
N LEU A 60 3.75 0.62 0.38
CA LEU A 60 4.21 0.08 -0.90
C LEU A 60 3.23 0.37 -2.04
N LEU A 61 1.95 0.05 -1.82
CA LEU A 61 0.93 0.21 -2.84
C LEU A 61 0.61 1.69 -3.11
N SER A 62 0.64 2.54 -2.07
CA SER A 62 0.52 3.99 -2.22
C SER A 62 1.69 4.57 -3.01
N LEU A 63 2.93 4.12 -2.76
CA LEU A 63 4.11 4.51 -3.54
C LEU A 63 3.99 4.08 -5.01
N ALA A 64 3.56 2.84 -5.27
CA ALA A 64 3.35 2.36 -6.63
C ALA A 64 2.26 3.16 -7.37
N LEU A 65 1.16 3.47 -6.69
CA LEU A 65 0.08 4.29 -7.24
C LEU A 65 0.49 5.76 -7.41
N ASN A 66 1.37 6.28 -6.55
CA ASN A 66 1.93 7.63 -6.66
C ASN A 66 2.73 7.82 -7.96
N LEU A 67 3.37 6.78 -8.48
CA LEU A 67 4.02 6.84 -9.78
C LEU A 67 3.00 7.11 -10.91
N HIS A 68 1.81 6.51 -10.84
CA HIS A 68 0.75 6.73 -11.84
C HIS A 68 0.07 8.09 -11.64
N TRP A 69 -0.49 8.33 -10.47
CA TRP A 69 -1.27 9.53 -10.21
C TRP A 69 -0.39 10.74 -9.87
N GLY A 70 0.52 10.57 -8.92
CA GLY A 70 1.33 11.65 -8.39
C GLY A 70 2.33 12.23 -9.39
N TYR A 71 2.94 11.38 -10.24
CA TYR A 71 3.96 11.84 -11.20
C TYR A 71 3.42 12.07 -12.60
N THR A 72 2.41 11.34 -13.05
CA THR A 72 1.95 11.40 -14.44
C THR A 72 0.49 11.82 -14.61
N GLY A 73 -0.26 11.94 -13.54
CA GLY A 73 -1.70 12.24 -13.59
C GLY A 73 -2.57 11.09 -14.14
N MET A 74 -2.03 9.87 -14.29
CA MET A 74 -2.77 8.71 -14.80
C MET A 74 -3.69 8.14 -13.73
N PHE A 75 -5.01 8.17 -13.95
CA PHE A 75 -6.02 7.73 -13.01
C PHE A 75 -6.28 6.22 -13.14
N ASN A 76 -5.44 5.41 -12.49
CA ASN A 76 -5.54 3.94 -12.49
C ASN A 76 -6.36 3.41 -11.31
N ILE A 77 -7.57 2.87 -11.56
CA ILE A 77 -8.41 2.20 -10.55
C ILE A 77 -8.26 0.66 -10.61
N GLY A 78 -7.42 0.14 -11.49
CA GLY A 78 -7.21 -1.30 -11.68
C GLY A 78 -6.14 -1.94 -10.82
N VAL A 79 -5.69 -1.31 -9.73
CA VAL A 79 -4.55 -1.75 -8.90
C VAL A 79 -4.67 -3.22 -8.50
N VAL A 80 -5.85 -3.66 -8.03
CA VAL A 80 -6.07 -5.03 -7.56
C VAL A 80 -5.96 -6.07 -8.67
N GLY A 81 -6.21 -5.71 -9.93
CA GLY A 81 -6.02 -6.61 -11.07
C GLY A 81 -4.53 -6.97 -11.26
N PHE A 82 -3.65 -5.98 -11.16
CA PHE A 82 -2.19 -6.21 -11.23
C PHE A 82 -1.67 -6.98 -10.01
N MET A 83 -2.19 -6.70 -8.81
CA MET A 83 -1.92 -7.48 -7.60
C MET A 83 -2.32 -8.94 -7.78
N ALA A 84 -3.52 -9.20 -8.31
CA ALA A 84 -4.03 -10.54 -8.54
C ALA A 84 -3.14 -11.30 -9.53
N VAL A 85 -2.81 -10.72 -10.69
CA VAL A 85 -1.92 -11.36 -11.67
C VAL A 85 -0.58 -11.68 -11.06
N GLY A 86 0.02 -10.75 -10.30
CA GLY A 86 1.28 -10.96 -9.63
C GLY A 86 1.28 -12.22 -8.76
N ILE A 87 0.37 -12.32 -7.82
CA ILE A 87 0.34 -13.44 -6.86
C ILE A 87 -0.11 -14.76 -7.51
N TYR A 88 -1.08 -14.74 -8.42
CA TYR A 88 -1.53 -15.97 -9.07
C TYR A 88 -0.46 -16.56 -9.99
N VAL A 89 0.23 -15.73 -10.76
CA VAL A 89 1.37 -16.20 -11.59
C VAL A 89 2.49 -16.71 -10.70
N MET A 90 2.85 -15.99 -9.62
CA MET A 90 3.83 -16.47 -8.64
C MET A 90 3.42 -17.83 -8.08
N ALA A 91 2.15 -17.99 -7.68
CA ALA A 91 1.64 -19.24 -7.13
C ALA A 91 1.73 -20.40 -8.14
N VAL A 92 1.31 -20.19 -9.39
CA VAL A 92 1.40 -21.22 -10.43
C VAL A 92 2.85 -21.61 -10.72
N VAL A 93 3.78 -20.65 -10.71
CA VAL A 93 5.19 -20.91 -10.97
C VAL A 93 5.88 -21.65 -9.82
N SER A 94 5.56 -21.30 -8.57
CA SER A 94 6.32 -21.80 -7.42
C SER A 94 5.65 -22.95 -6.66
N LYS A 95 4.35 -23.17 -6.83
CA LYS A 95 3.64 -24.27 -6.17
C LYS A 95 4.19 -25.62 -6.64
N ALA A 96 4.28 -26.58 -5.72
CA ALA A 96 4.71 -27.93 -6.04
C ALA A 96 3.80 -28.56 -7.13
N PRO A 97 4.38 -29.35 -8.05
CA PRO A 97 3.60 -30.05 -9.05
C PRO A 97 2.57 -30.98 -8.42
N ALA A 98 1.33 -30.96 -8.93
CA ALA A 98 0.32 -31.95 -8.58
C ALA A 98 0.20 -32.93 -9.75
N THR A 99 0.26 -34.24 -9.43
CA THR A 99 -0.06 -35.32 -10.37
C THR A 99 -1.54 -35.65 -10.28
N GLU A 100 -2.09 -36.31 -11.31
CA GLU A 100 -3.51 -36.72 -11.36
C GLU A 100 -4.00 -37.51 -10.15
N ALA A 101 -3.09 -38.18 -9.45
CA ALA A 101 -3.40 -39.02 -8.27
C ALA A 101 -3.91 -38.20 -7.06
N ALA A 102 -3.64 -36.91 -6.99
CA ALA A 102 -4.15 -36.02 -5.95
C ALA A 102 -5.48 -35.39 -6.40
N ALA A 103 -6.55 -36.16 -6.39
CA ALA A 103 -7.88 -35.72 -6.82
C ALA A 103 -8.28 -34.40 -6.13
N GLY A 104 -8.45 -33.33 -6.92
CA GLY A 104 -8.91 -32.04 -6.45
C GLY A 104 -7.81 -31.01 -6.16
N SER A 105 -6.54 -31.36 -6.09
CA SER A 105 -5.45 -30.40 -5.89
C SER A 105 -5.03 -29.72 -7.20
N VAL A 106 -4.77 -28.42 -7.13
CA VAL A 106 -4.16 -27.64 -8.21
C VAL A 106 -2.68 -27.47 -7.86
N GLY A 107 -1.80 -27.95 -8.72
CA GLY A 107 -0.35 -27.81 -8.58
C GLY A 107 0.19 -26.56 -9.30
N GLY A 108 1.51 -26.54 -9.40
CA GLY A 108 2.26 -25.54 -10.13
C GLY A 108 3.49 -26.16 -10.83
N LEU A 109 4.44 -25.29 -11.19
CA LEU A 109 5.66 -25.72 -11.90
C LEU A 109 6.78 -26.17 -10.94
N GLY A 110 6.65 -25.98 -9.63
CA GLY A 110 7.65 -26.35 -8.62
C GLY A 110 8.95 -25.55 -8.67
N LEU A 111 8.96 -24.37 -9.28
CA LEU A 111 10.16 -23.55 -9.36
C LEU A 111 10.41 -22.81 -8.04
N PRO A 112 11.67 -22.43 -7.75
CA PRO A 112 11.99 -21.68 -6.55
C PRO A 112 11.13 -20.41 -6.39
N LEU A 113 10.82 -20.04 -5.15
CA LEU A 113 9.93 -18.90 -4.83
C LEU A 113 10.38 -17.59 -5.48
N TRP A 114 11.69 -17.32 -5.51
CA TRP A 114 12.23 -16.10 -6.13
C TRP A 114 11.95 -16.03 -7.64
N VAL A 115 11.94 -17.19 -8.36
CA VAL A 115 11.55 -17.25 -9.77
C VAL A 115 10.09 -16.89 -9.93
N GLY A 116 9.21 -17.42 -9.05
CA GLY A 116 7.80 -17.06 -9.04
C GLY A 116 7.56 -15.59 -8.77
N VAL A 117 8.28 -15.00 -7.82
CA VAL A 117 8.19 -13.55 -7.52
C VAL A 117 8.56 -12.72 -8.74
N LEU A 118 9.65 -13.06 -9.44
CA LEU A 118 10.05 -12.38 -10.67
C LEU A 118 9.01 -12.57 -11.78
N ALA A 119 8.57 -13.81 -12.00
CA ALA A 119 7.57 -14.13 -13.03
C ALA A 119 6.25 -13.38 -12.79
N GLY A 120 5.74 -13.36 -11.55
CA GLY A 120 4.54 -12.65 -11.18
C GLY A 120 4.66 -11.13 -11.35
N THR A 121 5.80 -10.57 -10.96
CA THR A 121 6.10 -9.13 -11.13
C THR A 121 6.15 -8.75 -12.61
N VAL A 122 6.85 -9.55 -13.43
CA VAL A 122 6.94 -9.33 -14.87
C VAL A 122 5.57 -9.50 -15.54
N ALA A 123 4.80 -10.52 -15.16
CA ALA A 123 3.46 -10.75 -15.69
C ALA A 123 2.51 -9.57 -15.42
N ALA A 124 2.56 -8.98 -14.21
CA ALA A 124 1.80 -7.77 -13.89
C ALA A 124 2.24 -6.57 -14.75
N GLY A 125 3.54 -6.41 -14.99
CA GLY A 125 4.07 -5.39 -15.90
C GLY A 125 3.63 -5.62 -17.36
N LEU A 126 3.66 -6.87 -17.83
CA LEU A 126 3.19 -7.22 -19.18
C LEU A 126 1.68 -6.98 -19.35
N LEU A 127 0.86 -7.34 -18.35
CA LEU A 127 -0.55 -6.94 -18.34
C LEU A 127 -0.68 -5.42 -18.39
N GLY A 128 0.15 -4.70 -17.63
CA GLY A 128 0.22 -3.24 -17.68
C GLY A 128 0.53 -2.72 -19.08
N LEU A 129 1.47 -3.33 -19.80
CA LEU A 129 1.79 -2.97 -21.18
C LEU A 129 0.60 -3.23 -22.12
N LEU A 130 -0.04 -4.39 -22.00
CA LEU A 130 -1.19 -4.77 -22.81
C LEU A 130 -2.34 -3.77 -22.64
N VAL A 131 -2.58 -3.35 -21.40
CA VAL A 131 -3.63 -2.35 -21.06
C VAL A 131 -3.21 -0.95 -21.51
N ALA A 132 -1.95 -0.57 -21.35
CA ALA A 132 -1.45 0.76 -21.70
C ALA A 132 -1.62 1.08 -23.18
N LEU A 133 -1.42 0.12 -24.07
CA LEU A 133 -1.48 0.32 -25.52
C LEU A 133 -2.80 0.94 -25.99
N PRO A 134 -3.98 0.42 -25.63
CA PRO A 134 -5.27 1.05 -25.95
C PRO A 134 -5.65 2.15 -24.96
N ALA A 135 -5.44 1.96 -23.67
CA ALA A 135 -6.03 2.78 -22.62
C ALA A 135 -5.38 4.16 -22.47
N LEU A 136 -4.06 4.30 -22.71
CA LEU A 136 -3.36 5.59 -22.60
C LEU A 136 -3.67 6.57 -23.75
N ARG A 137 -4.46 6.15 -24.75
CA ARG A 137 -5.02 7.03 -25.77
C ARG A 137 -6.29 7.73 -25.30
N LEU A 138 -6.86 7.28 -24.19
CA LEU A 138 -8.09 7.80 -23.62
C LEU A 138 -7.81 8.95 -22.63
N ARG A 139 -8.82 9.80 -22.43
CA ARG A 139 -8.78 10.80 -21.35
C ARG A 139 -8.75 10.12 -19.97
N ALA A 140 -8.29 10.82 -18.95
CA ALA A 140 -8.05 10.27 -17.61
C ALA A 140 -9.27 9.51 -17.03
N ASP A 141 -10.50 10.02 -17.20
CA ASP A 141 -11.73 9.42 -16.69
C ASP A 141 -12.01 8.06 -17.35
N TYR A 142 -11.79 7.96 -18.67
CA TYR A 142 -11.97 6.71 -19.41
C TYR A 142 -10.87 5.70 -19.05
N LEU A 143 -9.67 6.15 -18.75
CA LEU A 143 -8.60 5.28 -18.25
C LEU A 143 -9.02 4.60 -16.95
N ALA A 144 -9.66 5.35 -16.03
CA ALA A 144 -10.18 4.80 -14.78
C ALA A 144 -11.20 3.68 -15.02
N ILE A 145 -12.18 3.91 -15.92
CA ILE A 145 -13.20 2.92 -16.26
C ILE A 145 -12.59 1.66 -16.88
N VAL A 146 -11.65 1.84 -17.82
CA VAL A 146 -10.97 0.71 -18.48
C VAL A 146 -10.15 -0.11 -17.50
N THR A 147 -9.41 0.56 -16.57
CA THR A 147 -8.57 -0.15 -15.62
C THR A 147 -9.38 -0.90 -14.57
N VAL A 148 -10.51 -0.36 -14.08
CA VAL A 148 -11.39 -1.11 -13.17
C VAL A 148 -12.07 -2.27 -13.88
N ALA A 149 -12.54 -2.07 -15.13
CA ALA A 149 -13.12 -3.15 -15.93
C ALA A 149 -12.09 -4.27 -16.15
N MET A 150 -10.85 -3.93 -16.51
CA MET A 150 -9.76 -4.89 -16.65
C MET A 150 -9.54 -5.68 -15.35
N SER A 151 -9.51 -5.02 -14.19
CA SER A 151 -9.33 -5.72 -12.91
C SER A 151 -10.46 -6.72 -12.62
N GLU A 152 -11.71 -6.37 -12.95
CA GLU A 152 -12.84 -7.29 -12.84
C GLU A 152 -12.76 -8.43 -13.88
N MET A 153 -12.32 -8.16 -15.10
CA MET A 153 -12.07 -9.22 -16.10
C MET A 153 -11.04 -10.24 -15.59
N VAL A 154 -9.92 -9.78 -15.02
CA VAL A 154 -8.92 -10.66 -14.39
C VAL A 154 -9.55 -11.48 -13.26
N ARG A 155 -10.30 -10.84 -12.38
CA ARG A 155 -10.97 -11.51 -11.27
C ARG A 155 -11.95 -12.58 -11.74
N PHE A 156 -12.80 -12.27 -12.72
CA PHE A 156 -13.75 -13.24 -13.29
C PHE A 156 -13.06 -14.36 -14.06
N THR A 157 -11.94 -14.09 -14.74
CA THR A 157 -11.11 -15.12 -15.37
C THR A 157 -10.60 -16.11 -14.33
N PHE A 158 -10.09 -15.63 -13.21
CA PHE A 158 -9.61 -16.50 -12.12
C PHE A 158 -10.74 -17.23 -11.38
N LEU A 159 -11.96 -16.66 -11.37
CA LEU A 159 -13.16 -17.33 -10.84
C LEU A 159 -13.72 -18.40 -11.77
N SER A 160 -13.42 -18.34 -13.06
CA SER A 160 -14.00 -19.24 -14.06
C SER A 160 -13.65 -20.70 -13.80
N GLY A 161 -14.66 -21.56 -13.89
CA GLY A 161 -14.47 -23.02 -13.82
C GLY A 161 -13.56 -23.58 -14.90
N THR A 162 -13.51 -22.92 -16.08
CA THR A 162 -12.63 -23.30 -17.20
C THR A 162 -11.16 -23.19 -16.83
N PHE A 163 -10.78 -22.19 -16.06
CA PHE A 163 -9.40 -21.94 -15.62
C PHE A 163 -9.12 -22.43 -14.21
N GLN A 164 -10.11 -23.10 -13.58
CA GLN A 164 -9.94 -23.64 -12.24
C GLN A 164 -8.86 -24.69 -12.20
N ARG A 165 -8.87 -25.62 -13.18
CA ARG A 165 -7.94 -26.73 -13.30
C ARG A 165 -7.83 -27.11 -14.78
N PHE A 166 -6.62 -27.18 -15.30
CA PHE A 166 -6.34 -27.63 -16.66
C PHE A 166 -4.98 -28.33 -16.71
N GLU A 167 -4.81 -29.20 -17.66
CA GLU A 167 -3.60 -29.98 -17.84
C GLU A 167 -2.72 -29.41 -18.95
N VAL A 168 -1.43 -29.23 -18.65
CA VAL A 168 -0.42 -28.81 -19.60
C VAL A 168 0.81 -29.69 -19.44
N GLY A 169 1.14 -30.51 -20.47
CA GLY A 169 2.34 -31.33 -20.46
C GLY A 169 2.39 -32.36 -19.32
N GLY A 170 1.26 -32.91 -18.87
CA GLY A 170 1.17 -33.86 -17.76
C GLY A 170 1.17 -33.19 -16.37
N LEU A 171 1.22 -31.89 -16.30
CA LEU A 171 1.08 -31.13 -15.05
C LEU A 171 -0.33 -30.57 -14.91
N VAL A 172 -0.93 -30.74 -13.74
CA VAL A 172 -2.23 -30.17 -13.40
C VAL A 172 -2.01 -28.80 -12.78
N ILE A 173 -2.30 -27.76 -13.55
CA ILE A 173 -2.18 -26.36 -13.15
C ILE A 173 -3.53 -25.65 -13.19
N GLY A 174 -3.66 -24.48 -12.59
CA GLY A 174 -4.86 -23.66 -12.66
C GLY A 174 -4.90 -22.57 -11.59
N PHE A 175 -6.00 -21.83 -11.56
CA PHE A 175 -6.20 -20.71 -10.64
C PHE A 175 -7.14 -21.05 -9.46
N GLY A 176 -7.56 -22.30 -9.31
CA GLY A 176 -8.42 -22.75 -8.21
C GLY A 176 -9.87 -22.28 -8.26
N GLY A 177 -10.24 -21.42 -9.21
CA GLY A 177 -11.61 -20.92 -9.37
C GLY A 177 -12.20 -20.30 -8.10
N GLY A 178 -13.48 -20.56 -7.84
CA GLY A 178 -14.18 -20.08 -6.64
C GLY A 178 -13.66 -20.64 -5.33
N SER A 179 -13.05 -21.84 -5.33
CA SER A 179 -12.45 -22.48 -4.16
C SER A 179 -11.13 -21.82 -3.73
N GLY A 180 -10.51 -21.07 -4.65
CA GLY A 180 -9.21 -20.45 -4.43
C GLY A 180 -8.05 -21.42 -4.60
N LEU A 181 -6.85 -20.92 -4.32
CA LEU A 181 -5.59 -21.63 -4.45
C LEU A 181 -4.90 -21.68 -3.09
N LEU A 182 -4.57 -22.88 -2.61
CA LEU A 182 -3.76 -23.06 -1.41
C LEU A 182 -2.30 -22.69 -1.72
N LEU A 183 -1.67 -21.96 -0.83
CA LEU A 183 -0.27 -21.53 -0.93
C LEU A 183 0.58 -22.34 0.07
N ASP A 184 1.11 -23.46 -0.38
CA ASP A 184 1.87 -24.41 0.45
C ASP A 184 3.38 -24.14 0.33
N PHE A 185 3.79 -22.87 0.42
CA PHE A 185 5.21 -22.52 0.25
C PHE A 185 6.02 -22.58 1.54
N GLY A 186 5.38 -22.83 2.69
CA GLY A 186 6.01 -22.67 4.00
C GLY A 186 6.25 -21.17 4.32
N SER A 187 7.24 -20.89 5.17
CA SER A 187 7.59 -19.53 5.52
C SER A 187 8.46 -18.88 4.42
N PRO A 188 8.01 -17.79 3.77
CA PRO A 188 8.83 -17.06 2.80
C PRO A 188 10.11 -16.50 3.39
N VAL A 189 10.09 -16.18 4.69
CA VAL A 189 11.25 -15.68 5.43
C VAL A 189 12.30 -16.78 5.57
N GLU A 190 11.88 -17.97 6.01
CA GLU A 190 12.76 -19.12 6.15
C GLU A 190 13.43 -19.46 4.81
N GLN A 191 12.64 -19.56 3.73
CA GLN A 191 13.18 -19.79 2.38
C GLN A 191 14.17 -18.70 1.92
N LEU A 192 13.95 -17.44 2.29
CA LEU A 192 14.88 -16.37 1.99
C LEU A 192 16.20 -16.53 2.75
N PHE A 193 16.15 -16.87 4.04
CA PHE A 193 17.35 -17.11 4.83
C PHE A 193 18.13 -18.32 4.34
N ASP A 194 17.43 -19.40 3.95
CA ASP A 194 18.05 -20.59 3.36
C ASP A 194 18.71 -20.28 2.00
N ALA A 195 18.02 -19.54 1.14
CA ALA A 195 18.56 -19.11 -0.16
C ALA A 195 19.82 -18.23 -0.03
N LEU A 196 19.94 -17.50 1.07
CA LEU A 196 21.12 -16.68 1.39
C LEU A 196 22.18 -17.43 2.23
N PHE A 197 21.99 -18.73 2.46
CA PHE A 197 22.85 -19.55 3.34
C PHE A 197 22.92 -19.02 4.79
N LEU A 198 21.88 -18.35 5.26
CA LEU A 198 21.75 -17.76 6.60
C LEU A 198 20.82 -18.56 7.53
N GLY A 199 20.55 -19.84 7.27
CA GLY A 199 19.66 -20.67 8.08
C GLY A 199 20.03 -20.67 9.57
N GLY A 200 21.33 -20.76 9.91
CA GLY A 200 21.80 -20.68 11.29
C GLY A 200 21.51 -19.34 11.98
N VAL A 201 21.43 -18.24 11.23
CA VAL A 201 21.00 -16.93 11.77
C VAL A 201 19.50 -16.94 12.05
N TYR A 202 18.71 -17.53 11.17
CA TYR A 202 17.27 -17.70 11.38
C TYR A 202 16.98 -18.52 12.63
N ASP A 203 17.65 -19.69 12.80
CA ASP A 203 17.50 -20.53 13.99
C ASP A 203 17.91 -19.80 15.28
N GLY A 204 18.98 -19.01 15.21
CA GLY A 204 19.40 -18.14 16.32
C GLY A 204 18.34 -17.11 16.69
N LEU A 205 17.66 -16.48 15.72
CA LEU A 205 16.58 -15.53 15.96
C LEU A 205 15.33 -16.20 16.54
N VAL A 206 15.00 -17.42 16.07
CA VAL A 206 13.92 -18.24 16.65
C VAL A 206 14.27 -18.61 18.09
N GLY A 207 15.52 -18.99 18.36
CA GLY A 207 16.02 -19.26 19.70
C GLY A 207 15.92 -18.06 20.64
N LEU A 208 16.32 -16.87 20.17
CA LEU A 208 16.19 -15.61 20.93
C LEU A 208 14.73 -15.28 21.27
N THR A 209 13.81 -15.41 20.30
CA THR A 209 12.39 -15.23 20.61
C THR A 209 11.86 -16.33 21.54
N GLY A 210 12.41 -17.52 21.48
CA GLY A 210 12.11 -18.62 22.39
C GLY A 210 12.46 -18.37 23.86
N THR A 211 13.43 -17.50 24.14
CA THR A 211 13.74 -17.10 25.53
C THR A 211 12.64 -16.27 26.18
N VAL A 212 11.82 -15.61 25.36
CA VAL A 212 10.72 -14.73 25.81
C VAL A 212 9.36 -15.37 25.61
N ILE A 213 9.24 -16.25 24.60
CA ILE A 213 8.00 -16.96 24.22
C ILE A 213 8.25 -18.47 24.33
N GLU A 214 7.87 -19.07 25.44
CA GLU A 214 8.13 -20.48 25.74
C GLU A 214 7.46 -21.44 24.73
N ASN A 215 6.26 -21.11 24.26
CA ASN A 215 5.46 -21.98 23.38
C ASN A 215 5.45 -21.48 21.95
N ASN A 216 6.07 -22.25 21.03
CA ASN A 216 6.05 -22.02 19.58
C ASN A 216 6.41 -20.55 19.18
N PRO A 217 7.68 -20.13 19.30
CA PRO A 217 8.14 -18.78 18.97
C PRO A 217 8.16 -18.49 17.47
N GLN A 218 8.23 -19.53 16.63
CA GLN A 218 8.45 -19.44 15.17
C GLN A 218 7.45 -18.56 14.44
N PRO A 219 6.11 -18.63 14.68
CA PRO A 219 5.17 -17.74 13.99
C PRO A 219 5.38 -16.25 14.32
N VAL A 220 5.76 -15.93 15.56
CA VAL A 220 6.02 -14.54 15.98
C VAL A 220 7.30 -14.03 15.34
N THR A 221 8.36 -14.84 15.35
CA THR A 221 9.62 -14.54 14.67
C THR A 221 9.40 -14.30 13.19
N ASN A 222 8.69 -15.20 12.52
CA ASN A 222 8.35 -15.07 11.10
C ASN A 222 7.55 -13.79 10.82
N GLY A 223 6.59 -13.45 11.66
CA GLY A 223 5.80 -12.22 11.52
C GLY A 223 6.67 -10.96 11.64
N LEU A 224 7.58 -10.91 12.62
CA LEU A 224 8.48 -9.77 12.82
C LEU A 224 9.51 -9.65 11.68
N LEU A 225 10.14 -10.75 11.29
CA LEU A 225 11.11 -10.78 10.19
C LEU A 225 10.44 -10.44 8.85
N TYR A 226 9.23 -10.93 8.61
CA TYR A 226 8.46 -10.56 7.43
C TYR A 226 8.10 -9.07 7.43
N GLY A 227 7.71 -8.53 8.57
CA GLY A 227 7.52 -7.08 8.76
C GLY A 227 8.78 -6.28 8.43
N ALA A 228 9.94 -6.72 8.90
CA ALA A 228 11.22 -6.09 8.58
C ALA A 228 11.56 -6.16 7.08
N LEU A 229 11.32 -7.30 6.43
CA LEU A 229 11.46 -7.47 4.98
C LEU A 229 10.55 -6.48 4.22
N LEU A 230 9.30 -6.34 4.63
CA LEU A 230 8.35 -5.40 4.03
C LEU A 230 8.81 -3.94 4.21
N LEU A 231 9.31 -3.56 5.38
CA LEU A 231 9.88 -2.22 5.59
C LEU A 231 11.11 -1.98 4.72
N GLY A 232 11.95 -2.99 4.53
CA GLY A 232 13.06 -2.96 3.56
C GLY A 232 12.56 -2.74 2.13
N ALA A 233 11.48 -3.41 1.73
CA ALA A 233 10.83 -3.21 0.43
C ALA A 233 10.26 -1.78 0.30
N VAL A 234 9.63 -1.23 1.35
CA VAL A 234 9.20 0.19 1.35
C VAL A 234 10.38 1.12 1.13
N GLY A 235 11.49 0.90 1.85
CA GLY A 235 12.73 1.65 1.67
C GLY A 235 13.26 1.58 0.23
N LEU A 236 13.25 0.38 -0.37
CA LEU A 236 13.65 0.17 -1.75
C LEU A 236 12.76 0.94 -2.73
N TYR A 237 11.43 0.82 -2.61
CA TYR A 237 10.47 1.57 -3.44
C TYR A 237 10.67 3.07 -3.28
N TYR A 238 10.82 3.53 -2.04
CA TYR A 238 11.04 4.94 -1.74
C TYR A 238 12.28 5.50 -2.44
N VAL A 239 13.41 4.77 -2.35
CA VAL A 239 14.69 5.17 -2.99
C VAL A 239 14.58 5.10 -4.51
N VAL A 240 14.03 4.01 -5.05
CA VAL A 240 13.89 3.83 -6.52
C VAL A 240 12.98 4.90 -7.10
N LEU A 241 11.81 5.12 -6.52
CA LEU A 241 10.85 6.12 -7.00
C LEU A 241 11.35 7.55 -6.75
N GLY A 242 12.08 7.78 -5.66
CA GLY A 242 12.74 9.07 -5.40
C GLY A 242 13.79 9.40 -6.45
N ARG A 243 14.67 8.42 -6.79
CA ARG A 243 15.66 8.59 -7.87
C ARG A 243 14.98 8.79 -9.23
N LEU A 244 13.93 8.01 -9.51
CA LEU A 244 13.18 8.12 -10.75
C LEU A 244 12.51 9.50 -10.86
N GLY A 245 11.85 9.98 -9.81
CA GLY A 245 11.16 11.27 -9.77
C GLY A 245 12.09 12.47 -9.94
N ASN A 246 13.35 12.36 -9.48
CA ASN A 246 14.39 13.38 -9.60
C ASN A 246 15.23 13.25 -10.88
N SER A 247 15.05 12.19 -11.67
CA SER A 247 15.74 11.97 -12.93
C SER A 247 15.18 12.84 -14.08
N PRO A 248 15.89 12.95 -15.23
CA PRO A 248 15.32 13.54 -16.43
C PRO A 248 14.00 12.90 -16.86
N PHE A 249 13.84 11.59 -16.68
CA PHE A 249 12.60 10.87 -16.95
C PHE A 249 11.46 11.36 -16.06
N GLY A 250 11.69 11.50 -14.74
CA GLY A 250 10.70 11.98 -13.78
C GLY A 250 10.26 13.45 -14.05
N ARG A 251 11.20 14.30 -14.51
CA ARG A 251 10.86 15.68 -14.90
C ARG A 251 9.88 15.71 -16.07
N VAL A 252 10.07 14.85 -17.07
CA VAL A 252 9.12 14.72 -18.20
C VAL A 252 7.77 14.21 -17.73
N LEU A 253 7.72 13.22 -16.80
CA LEU A 253 6.46 12.75 -16.25
C LEU A 253 5.68 13.87 -15.54
N LYS A 254 6.36 14.69 -14.75
CA LYS A 254 5.74 15.83 -14.06
C LYS A 254 5.26 16.90 -15.05
N ALA A 255 6.02 17.18 -16.11
CA ALA A 255 5.59 18.09 -17.17
C ALA A 255 4.32 17.56 -17.88
N ILE A 256 4.23 16.25 -18.17
CA ILE A 256 3.04 15.62 -18.74
C ILE A 256 1.84 15.75 -17.80
N ARG A 257 2.04 15.65 -16.49
CA ARG A 257 0.98 15.80 -15.50
C ARG A 257 0.40 17.22 -15.49
N GLU A 258 1.26 18.24 -15.62
CA GLU A 258 0.86 19.65 -15.62
C GLU A 258 0.15 20.01 -16.94
N ASP A 259 0.77 19.67 -18.09
CA ASP A 259 0.20 19.91 -19.42
C ASP A 259 0.81 18.96 -20.46
N GLU A 260 0.02 17.95 -20.88
CA GLU A 260 0.48 16.95 -21.86
C GLU A 260 0.69 17.56 -23.25
N ASP A 261 -0.14 18.52 -23.65
CA ASP A 261 -0.06 19.15 -24.97
C ASP A 261 1.17 20.06 -25.06
N ALA A 262 1.49 20.79 -24.01
CA ALA A 262 2.72 21.56 -23.92
C ALA A 262 3.97 20.66 -23.97
N ALA A 263 3.95 19.53 -23.26
CA ALA A 263 5.05 18.56 -23.31
C ALA A 263 5.27 17.97 -24.72
N ASN A 264 4.16 17.67 -25.42
CA ASN A 264 4.21 17.22 -26.83
C ASN A 264 4.75 18.31 -27.77
N ALA A 265 4.32 19.57 -27.58
CA ALA A 265 4.81 20.71 -28.37
C ALA A 265 6.32 20.93 -28.22
N LEU A 266 6.88 20.58 -27.03
CA LEU A 266 8.32 20.58 -26.77
C LEU A 266 9.04 19.33 -27.31
N GLY A 267 8.39 18.51 -28.14
CA GLY A 267 8.97 17.35 -28.81
C GLY A 267 9.13 16.13 -27.91
N LYS A 268 8.42 16.02 -26.79
CA LYS A 268 8.45 14.83 -25.94
C LYS A 268 7.43 13.79 -26.42
N ASP A 269 7.86 12.52 -26.56
CA ASP A 269 6.93 11.43 -26.83
C ASP A 269 6.20 11.02 -25.54
N THR A 270 5.13 11.79 -25.23
CA THR A 270 4.36 11.63 -23.97
C THR A 270 3.79 10.21 -23.85
N LYS A 271 3.39 9.58 -24.97
CA LYS A 271 2.86 8.20 -24.97
C LYS A 271 3.90 7.19 -24.50
N ALA A 272 5.13 7.27 -25.02
CA ALA A 272 6.21 6.37 -24.60
C ALA A 272 6.56 6.56 -23.12
N PHE A 273 6.60 7.80 -22.62
CA PHE A 273 6.85 8.09 -21.21
C PHE A 273 5.74 7.56 -20.31
N LYS A 274 4.49 7.82 -20.64
CA LYS A 274 3.32 7.30 -19.91
C LYS A 274 3.28 5.77 -19.89
N THR A 275 3.53 5.14 -21.04
CA THR A 275 3.57 3.67 -21.15
C THR A 275 4.64 3.07 -20.23
N LYS A 276 5.87 3.60 -20.24
CA LYS A 276 6.95 3.12 -19.36
C LYS A 276 6.61 3.29 -17.89
N ALA A 277 6.07 4.44 -17.49
CA ALA A 277 5.64 4.69 -16.12
C ALA A 277 4.49 3.77 -15.70
N PHE A 278 3.53 3.52 -16.60
CA PHE A 278 2.39 2.65 -16.34
C PHE A 278 2.84 1.20 -16.13
N VAL A 279 3.68 0.66 -17.02
CA VAL A 279 4.24 -0.70 -16.94
C VAL A 279 5.01 -0.89 -15.64
N LEU A 280 5.89 0.07 -15.29
CA LEU A 280 6.67 0.01 -14.06
C LEU A 280 5.76 0.02 -12.82
N GLY A 281 4.78 0.92 -12.77
CA GLY A 281 3.85 0.98 -11.63
C GLY A 281 2.99 -0.28 -11.52
N CYS A 282 2.54 -0.87 -12.65
CA CYS A 282 1.82 -2.15 -12.65
C CYS A 282 2.70 -3.31 -12.13
N ALA A 283 3.98 -3.35 -12.51
CA ALA A 283 4.93 -4.33 -11.98
C ALA A 283 5.12 -4.18 -10.46
N LEU A 284 5.27 -2.94 -9.97
CA LEU A 284 5.36 -2.65 -8.55
C LEU A 284 4.06 -3.02 -7.81
N MET A 285 2.87 -2.78 -8.39
CA MET A 285 1.60 -3.22 -7.82
C MET A 285 1.50 -4.75 -7.78
N GLY A 286 1.96 -5.44 -8.81
CA GLY A 286 2.04 -6.91 -8.84
C GLY A 286 2.93 -7.46 -7.74
N LEU A 287 4.13 -6.89 -7.56
CA LEU A 287 5.03 -7.24 -6.47
C LEU A 287 4.40 -6.93 -5.09
N GLY A 288 3.72 -5.79 -4.95
CA GLY A 288 2.96 -5.47 -3.75
C GLY A 288 1.86 -6.50 -3.44
N GLY A 289 1.17 -7.02 -4.47
CA GLY A 289 0.19 -8.09 -4.35
C GLY A 289 0.81 -9.43 -3.91
N ILE A 290 1.97 -9.79 -4.45
CA ILE A 290 2.74 -10.95 -4.01
C ILE A 290 3.09 -10.82 -2.53
N LEU A 291 3.71 -9.71 -2.14
CA LEU A 291 4.11 -9.45 -0.75
C LEU A 291 2.92 -9.40 0.20
N TRP A 292 1.73 -9.02 -0.27
CA TRP A 292 0.52 -9.01 0.57
C TRP A 292 0.02 -10.42 0.89
N TYR A 293 0.01 -11.31 -0.09
CA TYR A 293 -0.67 -12.60 0.04
C TYR A 293 0.27 -13.81 0.14
N MET A 294 1.57 -13.63 -0.06
CA MET A 294 2.55 -14.69 -0.03
C MET A 294 2.60 -15.44 1.32
N THR A 295 2.28 -14.77 2.42
CA THR A 295 2.19 -15.38 3.76
C THR A 295 0.78 -15.92 4.09
N SER A 296 -0.20 -15.67 3.22
CA SER A 296 -1.55 -16.22 3.40
C SER A 296 -1.58 -17.68 2.99
N GLY A 297 -2.14 -18.55 3.81
CA GLY A 297 -2.23 -19.99 3.47
C GLY A 297 -3.10 -20.28 2.24
N ALA A 298 -3.93 -19.32 1.79
CA ALA A 298 -4.78 -19.45 0.61
C ALA A 298 -5.09 -18.09 0.01
N ILE A 299 -5.32 -18.07 -1.30
CA ILE A 299 -5.83 -16.90 -2.03
C ILE A 299 -7.12 -17.25 -2.76
N THR A 300 -8.05 -16.30 -2.79
CA THR A 300 -9.29 -16.42 -3.57
C THR A 300 -9.45 -15.21 -4.47
N PRO A 301 -10.03 -15.36 -5.69
CA PRO A 301 -10.23 -14.23 -6.58
C PRO A 301 -11.14 -13.14 -5.98
N ASN A 302 -12.06 -13.52 -5.08
CA ASN A 302 -12.96 -12.59 -4.40
C ASN A 302 -12.26 -11.60 -3.46
N THR A 303 -10.99 -11.84 -3.11
CA THR A 303 -10.16 -10.90 -2.34
C THR A 303 -9.80 -9.64 -3.16
N TYR A 304 -9.71 -9.77 -4.50
CA TYR A 304 -9.28 -8.71 -5.41
C TYR A 304 -10.44 -7.90 -5.98
N ARG A 305 -11.37 -7.50 -5.10
CA ARG A 305 -12.47 -6.59 -5.49
C ARG A 305 -12.00 -5.15 -5.56
N PRO A 306 -12.61 -4.30 -6.40
CA PRO A 306 -12.25 -2.87 -6.53
C PRO A 306 -12.21 -2.09 -5.21
N ARG A 307 -12.96 -2.55 -4.18
CA ARG A 307 -12.92 -1.94 -2.84
C ARG A 307 -11.51 -1.81 -2.27
N LEU A 308 -10.64 -2.79 -2.49
CA LEU A 308 -9.25 -2.73 -2.02
C LEU A 308 -8.45 -1.64 -2.76
N THR A 309 -8.70 -1.45 -4.06
CA THR A 309 -8.11 -0.32 -4.80
C THR A 309 -8.50 1.03 -4.18
N PHE A 310 -9.76 1.22 -3.81
CA PHE A 310 -10.20 2.46 -3.16
C PHE A 310 -9.50 2.69 -1.82
N PHE A 311 -9.21 1.65 -1.06
CA PHE A 311 -8.42 1.79 0.18
C PHE A 311 -7.01 2.30 -0.09
N ILE A 312 -6.37 1.82 -1.15
CA ILE A 312 -5.04 2.27 -1.57
C ILE A 312 -5.10 3.75 -2.05
N TRP A 313 -6.16 4.13 -2.77
CA TRP A 313 -6.40 5.51 -3.16
C TRP A 313 -6.60 6.44 -1.95
N ILE A 314 -7.40 6.02 -0.97
CA ILE A 314 -7.60 6.79 0.28
C ILE A 314 -6.26 6.98 0.99
N ALA A 315 -5.44 5.95 1.10
CA ALA A 315 -4.12 6.01 1.69
C ALA A 315 -3.22 7.04 0.97
N LEU A 316 -3.19 7.03 -0.38
CA LEU A 316 -2.45 7.99 -1.18
C LEU A 316 -2.95 9.42 -1.00
N ILE A 317 -4.27 9.63 -1.04
CA ILE A 317 -4.90 10.96 -0.89
C ILE A 317 -4.62 11.54 0.50
N ILE A 318 -4.72 10.74 1.57
CA ILE A 318 -4.37 11.18 2.93
C ILE A 318 -2.94 11.70 2.98
N GLY A 319 -2.01 10.98 2.36
CA GLY A 319 -0.59 11.34 2.35
C GLY A 319 -0.27 12.57 1.50
N GLY A 320 -0.98 12.75 0.40
CA GLY A 320 -0.76 13.75 -0.63
C GLY A 320 -0.04 13.18 -1.85
N ALA A 321 -0.75 13.18 -2.99
CA ALA A 321 -0.22 12.71 -4.26
C ALA A 321 0.93 13.60 -4.76
N GLY A 322 1.94 12.97 -5.38
CA GLY A 322 3.15 13.65 -5.86
C GLY A 322 4.31 13.66 -4.87
N SER A 323 4.08 13.26 -3.61
CA SER A 323 5.13 13.12 -2.58
C SER A 323 5.32 11.65 -2.19
N ASN A 324 6.55 11.13 -2.31
CA ASN A 324 6.86 9.77 -1.83
C ASN A 324 6.77 9.68 -0.31
N THR A 325 7.23 10.70 0.40
CA THR A 325 7.10 10.82 1.86
C THR A 325 5.63 10.83 2.28
N GLY A 326 4.82 11.62 1.55
CA GLY A 326 3.36 11.65 1.73
C GLY A 326 2.74 10.27 1.53
N SER A 327 3.10 9.56 0.45
CA SER A 327 2.58 8.22 0.17
C SER A 327 2.87 7.22 1.28
N VAL A 328 4.09 7.23 1.85
CA VAL A 328 4.46 6.38 2.99
C VAL A 328 3.68 6.75 4.25
N MET A 329 3.63 8.04 4.58
CA MET A 329 2.91 8.51 5.77
C MET A 329 1.40 8.28 5.67
N GLY A 330 0.81 8.51 4.50
CA GLY A 330 -0.60 8.26 4.24
C GLY A 330 -0.94 6.78 4.32
N GLY A 331 -0.11 5.92 3.74
CA GLY A 331 -0.22 4.47 3.88
C GLY A 331 -0.17 4.00 5.33
N ALA A 332 0.77 4.54 6.11
CA ALA A 332 0.91 4.22 7.53
C ALA A 332 -0.30 4.68 8.36
N LEU A 333 -0.75 5.92 8.18
CA LEU A 333 -1.92 6.45 8.87
C LEU A 333 -3.21 5.69 8.48
N PHE A 334 -3.40 5.45 7.20
CA PHE A 334 -4.54 4.68 6.73
C PHE A 334 -4.56 3.28 7.36
N ALA A 335 -3.43 2.57 7.31
CA ALA A 335 -3.31 1.23 7.88
C ALA A 335 -3.60 1.21 9.38
N ALA A 336 -2.99 2.12 10.13
CA ALA A 336 -3.09 2.16 11.58
C ALA A 336 -4.47 2.62 12.06
N LEU A 337 -4.98 3.73 11.52
CA LEU A 337 -6.20 4.36 12.06
C LEU A 337 -7.47 3.84 11.40
N LEU A 338 -7.50 3.74 10.06
CA LEU A 338 -8.72 3.42 9.34
C LEU A 338 -8.88 1.94 9.03
N PHE A 339 -7.80 1.19 8.87
CA PHE A 339 -7.87 -0.23 8.55
C PHE A 339 -7.80 -1.13 9.79
N GLN A 340 -6.82 -0.91 10.68
CA GLN A 340 -6.64 -1.69 11.91
C GLN A 340 -7.30 -1.05 13.13
N GLY A 341 -7.38 0.28 13.20
CA GLY A 341 -7.94 1.02 14.33
C GLY A 341 -9.31 0.54 14.79
N PRO A 342 -10.31 0.32 13.91
CA PRO A 342 -11.63 -0.17 14.30
C PRO A 342 -11.61 -1.53 15.00
N ARG A 343 -10.70 -2.43 14.61
CA ARG A 343 -10.54 -3.74 15.29
C ARG A 343 -10.00 -3.57 16.71
N PHE A 344 -8.99 -2.69 16.85
CA PHE A 344 -8.44 -2.38 18.18
C PHE A 344 -9.44 -1.70 19.07
N LEU A 345 -10.20 -0.73 18.56
CA LEU A 345 -11.25 -0.05 19.30
C LEU A 345 -12.32 -1.05 19.82
N GLN A 346 -12.77 -1.95 18.95
CA GLN A 346 -13.71 -3.01 19.34
C GLN A 346 -13.11 -3.88 20.46
N SER A 347 -11.83 -4.29 20.33
CA SER A 347 -11.16 -5.10 21.35
C SER A 347 -11.02 -4.35 22.68
N VAL A 348 -10.70 -3.07 22.66
CA VAL A 348 -10.61 -2.22 23.87
C VAL A 348 -11.95 -2.15 24.59
N VAL A 349 -13.03 -1.90 23.85
CA VAL A 349 -14.35 -1.78 24.45
C VAL A 349 -14.83 -3.10 25.02
N ASN A 350 -14.68 -4.19 24.26
CA ASN A 350 -15.08 -5.53 24.72
C ASN A 350 -14.29 -5.98 25.98
N ASN A 351 -13.06 -5.48 26.16
CA ASN A 351 -12.24 -5.81 27.32
C ASN A 351 -12.54 -4.91 28.55
N LEU A 352 -12.90 -3.65 28.30
CA LEU A 352 -13.19 -2.70 29.40
C LEU A 352 -14.64 -2.76 29.88
N VAL A 353 -15.56 -3.24 29.04
CA VAL A 353 -16.98 -3.23 29.31
C VAL A 353 -17.51 -4.66 29.16
N ASP A 354 -17.74 -5.31 30.29
CA ASP A 354 -18.28 -6.68 30.37
C ASP A 354 -19.81 -6.66 30.16
N VAL A 355 -20.25 -6.11 29.02
CA VAL A 355 -21.67 -6.02 28.64
C VAL A 355 -21.84 -6.63 27.25
N GLU A 356 -22.71 -7.61 27.13
CA GLU A 356 -23.09 -8.15 25.84
C GLU A 356 -23.84 -7.08 25.00
N ALA A 357 -23.28 -6.75 23.84
CA ALA A 357 -23.92 -5.84 22.90
C ALA A 357 -25.24 -6.45 22.38
N PRO A 358 -26.32 -5.66 22.22
CA PRO A 358 -27.55 -6.14 21.62
C PRO A 358 -27.31 -6.71 20.21
N SER A 359 -27.89 -7.86 19.91
CA SER A 359 -27.68 -8.56 18.62
C SER A 359 -28.38 -7.88 17.43
N THR A 360 -29.34 -7.00 17.68
CA THR A 360 -30.09 -6.28 16.66
C THR A 360 -30.26 -4.80 16.99
N PHE A 361 -30.35 -3.96 15.95
CA PHE A 361 -30.61 -2.53 16.10
C PHE A 361 -31.91 -2.24 16.88
N GLY A 362 -32.96 -3.04 16.66
CA GLY A 362 -34.24 -2.91 17.40
C GLY A 362 -34.09 -3.13 18.91
N GLN A 363 -33.28 -4.12 19.31
CA GLN A 363 -32.99 -4.36 20.73
C GLN A 363 -32.14 -3.25 21.36
N ALA A 364 -31.26 -2.63 20.56
CA ALA A 364 -30.46 -1.50 21.00
C ALA A 364 -31.30 -0.23 21.19
N LEU A 365 -32.38 -0.06 20.40
CA LEU A 365 -33.25 1.11 20.42
C LEU A 365 -34.37 1.01 21.44
N ALA A 366 -34.84 -0.20 21.77
CA ALA A 366 -35.96 -0.44 22.66
C ALA A 366 -35.85 0.23 24.07
N PRO A 367 -34.67 0.20 24.74
CA PRO A 367 -34.51 0.85 26.06
C PRO A 367 -34.62 2.37 26.02
N ILE A 368 -34.35 3.01 24.88
CA ILE A 368 -34.48 4.47 24.72
C ILE A 368 -35.94 4.88 24.83
N ALA A 369 -36.85 4.11 24.21
CA ALA A 369 -38.29 4.42 24.24
C ALA A 369 -38.94 4.20 25.63
N GLY A 370 -38.35 3.34 26.48
CA GLY A 370 -38.89 3.02 27.81
C GLY A 370 -38.20 3.77 28.95
N ALA A 371 -36.89 3.80 29.00
CA ALA A 371 -36.09 4.29 30.12
C ALA A 371 -35.17 5.49 29.76
N GLY A 372 -35.12 5.89 28.49
CA GLY A 372 -34.16 6.91 28.01
C GLY A 372 -32.71 6.45 28.04
N ASP A 373 -32.46 5.14 28.17
CA ASP A 373 -31.11 4.59 28.27
C ASP A 373 -30.46 4.43 26.88
N LEU A 374 -29.40 5.21 26.66
CA LEU A 374 -28.60 5.21 25.39
C LEU A 374 -27.45 4.20 25.42
N ALA A 375 -27.13 3.58 26.56
CA ALA A 375 -25.98 2.69 26.69
C ALA A 375 -26.08 1.48 25.75
N PRO A 376 -27.20 0.77 25.59
CA PRO A 376 -27.31 -0.36 24.66
C PRO A 376 -27.12 0.04 23.22
N LEU A 377 -27.55 1.23 22.82
CA LEU A 377 -27.29 1.76 21.48
C LEU A 377 -25.79 2.05 21.28
N GLY A 378 -25.14 2.63 22.29
CA GLY A 378 -23.70 2.86 22.28
C GLY A 378 -22.91 1.57 22.09
N PHE A 379 -23.24 0.52 22.85
CA PHE A 379 -22.59 -0.81 22.72
C PHE A 379 -22.84 -1.45 21.37
N TYR A 380 -24.04 -1.37 20.82
CA TYR A 380 -24.36 -1.86 19.49
C TYR A 380 -23.54 -1.13 18.39
N VAL A 381 -23.41 0.20 18.48
CA VAL A 381 -22.61 0.99 17.54
C VAL A 381 -21.14 0.61 17.62
N ILE A 382 -20.61 0.41 18.81
CA ILE A 382 -19.21 0.02 19.01
C ILE A 382 -18.94 -1.41 18.51
N ASP A 383 -19.82 -2.36 18.79
CA ASP A 383 -19.73 -3.72 18.25
C ASP A 383 -19.85 -3.74 16.72
N SER A 384 -20.66 -2.83 16.17
CA SER A 384 -20.84 -2.63 14.73
C SER A 384 -19.76 -1.76 14.07
N VAL A 385 -18.71 -1.34 14.80
CA VAL A 385 -17.70 -0.39 14.26
C VAL A 385 -16.98 -0.92 13.01
N ARG A 386 -16.83 -2.23 12.89
CA ARG A 386 -16.27 -2.86 11.66
C ARG A 386 -17.17 -2.67 10.45
N GLN A 387 -18.49 -2.74 10.63
CA GLN A 387 -19.47 -2.49 9.58
C GLN A 387 -19.52 -1.00 9.23
N LEU A 388 -19.39 -0.13 10.25
CA LEU A 388 -19.35 1.31 10.10
C LEU A 388 -18.03 1.85 9.56
N GLN A 389 -16.98 1.02 9.51
CA GLN A 389 -15.64 1.39 9.05
C GLN A 389 -15.66 2.11 7.69
N LEU A 390 -16.46 1.64 6.74
CA LEU A 390 -16.58 2.26 5.42
C LEU A 390 -17.21 3.67 5.49
N ILE A 391 -18.18 3.87 6.37
CA ILE A 391 -18.82 5.17 6.60
C ILE A 391 -17.80 6.13 7.21
N VAL A 392 -17.06 5.67 8.24
CA VAL A 392 -16.01 6.47 8.88
C VAL A 392 -14.92 6.84 7.88
N MET A 393 -14.47 5.89 7.05
CA MET A 393 -13.49 6.16 5.99
C MET A 393 -14.01 7.22 5.01
N GLY A 394 -15.27 7.11 4.58
CA GLY A 394 -15.89 8.10 3.69
C GLY A 394 -15.95 9.49 4.32
N LEU A 395 -16.38 9.59 5.58
CA LEU A 395 -16.43 10.86 6.31
C LEU A 395 -15.05 11.49 6.51
N VAL A 396 -14.04 10.68 6.88
CA VAL A 396 -12.65 11.14 7.01
C VAL A 396 -12.13 11.67 5.68
N LEU A 397 -12.42 10.95 4.57
CA LEU A 397 -12.02 11.38 3.24
C LEU A 397 -12.69 12.72 2.85
N ILE A 398 -14.00 12.85 3.05
CA ILE A 398 -14.74 14.10 2.77
C ILE A 398 -14.16 15.25 3.60
N PHE A 399 -13.96 15.02 4.90
CA PHE A 399 -13.38 16.03 5.80
C PHE A 399 -11.98 16.45 5.37
N LEU A 400 -11.13 15.49 5.02
CA LEU A 400 -9.76 15.74 4.58
C LEU A 400 -9.76 16.53 3.26
N MET A 401 -10.53 16.08 2.27
CA MET A 401 -10.63 16.76 0.97
C MET A 401 -11.19 18.19 1.09
N HIS A 402 -12.09 18.42 2.05
CA HIS A 402 -12.61 19.75 2.32
C HIS A 402 -11.58 20.67 3.01
N ARG A 403 -10.82 20.12 3.98
CA ARG A 403 -9.88 20.93 4.81
C ARG A 403 -8.47 20.99 4.23
N ARG A 404 -8.00 19.92 3.59
CA ARG A 404 -6.67 19.77 3.02
C ARG A 404 -6.72 18.95 1.73
N PRO A 405 -7.19 19.53 0.62
CA PRO A 405 -7.35 18.82 -0.66
C PRO A 405 -6.02 18.27 -1.20
N GLU A 406 -4.89 18.86 -0.80
CA GLU A 406 -3.55 18.43 -1.22
C GLU A 406 -2.97 17.32 -0.33
N GLY A 407 -3.71 16.83 0.68
CA GLY A 407 -3.24 15.83 1.65
C GLY A 407 -2.29 16.43 2.70
N LEU A 408 -1.63 15.55 3.48
CA LEU A 408 -0.76 15.96 4.58
C LEU A 408 0.52 16.66 4.13
N LEU A 409 1.08 16.23 2.98
CA LEU A 409 2.35 16.75 2.44
C LEU A 409 2.25 17.21 0.98
N GLY A 410 1.04 17.47 0.48
CA GLY A 410 0.79 17.87 -0.92
C GLY A 410 1.34 19.25 -1.30
N HIS A 411 1.65 20.11 -0.34
CA HIS A 411 2.27 21.43 -0.57
C HIS A 411 3.75 21.37 -0.99
N ARG A 412 4.37 20.19 -0.95
CA ARG A 412 5.71 20.02 -1.50
C ARG A 412 5.64 19.95 -3.02
N LYS A 413 5.58 21.10 -3.65
CA LYS A 413 5.97 21.25 -5.06
C LYS A 413 7.46 20.91 -5.11
N GLU A 414 7.81 19.69 -5.49
CA GLU A 414 9.19 19.42 -5.88
C GLU A 414 9.50 20.35 -7.05
N PRO A 415 10.52 21.22 -6.94
CA PRO A 415 10.81 22.18 -8.00
C PRO A 415 11.05 21.45 -9.30
N ALA A 416 10.29 21.78 -10.34
CA ALA A 416 10.46 21.21 -11.68
C ALA A 416 11.80 21.60 -12.32
N ALA A 417 12.48 22.60 -11.76
CA ALA A 417 13.77 23.10 -12.20
C ALA A 417 14.79 23.03 -11.05
N SER A 418 16.03 22.66 -11.38
CA SER A 418 17.18 22.72 -10.47
C SER A 418 17.72 24.16 -10.25
N VAL A 419 17.04 25.14 -10.80
CA VAL A 419 17.41 26.56 -10.68
C VAL A 419 16.35 27.22 -9.82
N GLU A 420 16.76 27.80 -8.68
CA GLU A 420 15.92 28.68 -7.90
C GLU A 420 15.56 29.91 -8.75
N LEU A 421 14.31 29.99 -9.15
CA LEU A 421 13.73 31.14 -9.82
C LEU A 421 13.26 32.20 -8.80
N GLU A 422 13.88 32.27 -7.62
CA GLU A 422 13.68 33.40 -6.75
C GLU A 422 14.14 34.64 -7.46
N ARG A 423 13.23 35.61 -7.67
CA ARG A 423 13.56 36.95 -8.09
C ARG A 423 14.63 37.46 -7.14
N ARG A 424 15.85 37.66 -7.65
CA ARG A 424 16.83 38.43 -6.89
C ARG A 424 16.16 39.76 -6.53
N PRO A 425 16.21 40.18 -5.25
CA PRO A 425 15.76 41.51 -4.89
C PRO A 425 16.50 42.47 -5.84
N ASP A 426 15.74 43.39 -6.41
CA ASP A 426 16.23 44.34 -7.38
C ASP A 426 17.56 44.92 -6.85
N ARG A 427 18.65 44.68 -7.58
CA ARG A 427 19.84 45.48 -7.38
C ARG A 427 19.39 46.90 -7.67
N GLU A 428 19.31 47.72 -6.64
CA GLU A 428 19.28 49.14 -6.79
C GLU A 428 20.32 49.53 -7.83
N THR A 429 19.86 49.96 -8.97
CA THR A 429 20.73 50.50 -10.01
C THR A 429 21.34 51.80 -9.46
N PRO A 430 22.67 51.90 -9.23
CA PRO A 430 23.29 53.19 -8.88
C PRO A 430 23.55 53.97 -10.17
N TYR A 431 22.49 54.43 -10.83
CA TYR A 431 22.58 55.35 -11.94
C TYR A 431 21.32 56.20 -12.03
N ALA A 432 21.27 57.21 -11.18
CA ALA A 432 20.50 58.40 -11.40
C ALA A 432 21.01 59.47 -10.44
N ASP A 433 22.24 59.92 -10.68
CA ASP A 433 22.65 61.28 -10.29
C ASP A 433 23.77 61.71 -11.24
N GLY A 434 23.40 62.48 -12.20
CA GLY A 434 24.23 63.00 -13.25
C GLY A 434 23.60 64.26 -13.85
N GLY A 435 23.55 65.32 -13.03
CA GLY A 435 23.87 66.68 -13.42
C GLY A 435 23.09 67.28 -14.61
N GLU A 436 22.05 68.01 -14.29
CA GLU A 436 21.75 69.26 -15.03
C GLU A 436 22.96 70.19 -14.96
N THR A 437 23.52 70.54 -16.09
CA THR A 437 24.25 71.80 -16.30
C THR A 437 23.64 72.51 -17.49
N ASP A 438 23.12 73.67 -17.17
CA ASP A 438 22.74 74.77 -18.10
C ASP A 438 23.75 74.98 -19.23
N GLU A 439 23.30 75.14 -20.50
CA GLU A 439 23.41 76.24 -21.38
C GLU A 439 22.55 76.06 -22.63
#